data_78b4866e4ee938d0b11330f57f5a44e9
#
_entry.id   78b4866e4ee938d0b11330f57f5a44e9
#
_cell.length_a   1.000
_cell.length_b   1.000
_cell.length_c   1.000
_cell.angle_alpha   90.00
_cell.angle_beta   90.00
_cell.angle_gamma   90.00
#
_symmetry.space_group_name_H-M   'P 1'
#
loop_
_entity.id
_entity.type
_entity.pdbx_description
1 polymer ?
#
loop_
_entity_poly.entity_id
_entity_poly.type
_entity_poly.pdbx_seq_one_letter_code
_entity_poly.pdbx_strand_id
1 'polypeptide(L)'
;MLEEPGLYAIVDPTACGERDPERVAEAILRGGCALLQLRMKHGPDAPRLALARRLAARCRAHGVPFVLNDRADLAALTPAWLHLGQDDLPIAEARRLVDAPIGRSTHDEAQARAAVAEGADLIAFGPVFDTRGKDA
;
A
#
# COMPACT_ATOMS: atom_id res chain seq x y z
N MET A 1 -7.90 -4.86 11.93
CA MET A 1 -7.35 -3.48 12.10
C MET A 1 -6.12 -3.54 13.00
N LEU A 2 -5.26 -2.56 12.92
CA LEU A 2 -4.03 -2.52 13.72
C LEU A 2 -4.37 -2.18 15.17
N GLU A 3 -3.86 -2.99 16.09
CA GLU A 3 -4.13 -2.80 17.53
C GLU A 3 -3.05 -1.95 18.21
N GLU A 4 -1.83 -1.92 17.65
CA GLU A 4 -0.70 -1.21 18.22
C GLU A 4 0.04 -0.39 17.16
N PRO A 5 0.73 0.70 17.58
CA PRO A 5 1.60 1.44 16.66
C PRO A 5 2.71 0.56 16.10
N GLY A 6 3.11 0.82 14.87
CA GLY A 6 4.18 0.07 14.22
C GLY A 6 4.63 0.75 12.94
N LEU A 7 5.64 0.16 12.33
CA LEU A 7 6.16 0.64 11.07
C LEU A 7 5.25 0.22 9.91
N TYR A 8 4.88 1.16 9.05
CA TYR A 8 4.24 0.91 7.77
C TYR A 8 5.33 1.00 6.69
N ALA A 9 5.81 -0.13 6.24
CA ALA A 9 6.90 -0.19 5.27
C ALA A 9 6.35 -0.16 3.85
N ILE A 10 7.07 0.51 2.94
CA ILE A 10 6.74 0.58 1.52
C ILE A 10 7.91 0.04 0.72
N VAL A 11 7.65 -0.99 -0.09
CA VAL A 11 8.60 -1.52 -1.06
C VAL A 11 8.26 -0.94 -2.43
N ASP A 12 9.19 -0.18 -2.98
CA ASP A 12 9.08 0.41 -4.31
C ASP A 12 10.23 -0.13 -5.15
N PRO A 13 9.97 -0.90 -6.23
CA PRO A 13 11.03 -1.48 -7.04
C PRO A 13 12.02 -0.43 -7.58
N THR A 14 11.54 0.78 -7.89
CA THR A 14 12.42 1.88 -8.33
C THR A 14 13.39 2.28 -7.22
N ALA A 15 12.92 2.36 -5.98
CA ALA A 15 13.76 2.71 -4.83
C ALA A 15 14.71 1.58 -4.43
N CYS A 16 14.37 0.33 -4.75
CA CYS A 16 15.26 -0.82 -4.48
C CYS A 16 16.54 -0.79 -5.32
N GLY A 17 16.54 -0.08 -6.45
CA GLY A 17 17.67 -0.07 -7.38
C GLY A 17 17.93 -1.46 -7.94
N GLU A 18 19.14 -1.97 -7.74
CA GLU A 18 19.55 -3.31 -8.22
C GLU A 18 19.12 -4.44 -7.27
N ARG A 19 18.58 -4.12 -6.09
CA ARG A 19 18.13 -5.13 -5.13
C ARG A 19 16.82 -5.74 -5.58
N ASP A 20 16.69 -7.04 -5.36
CA ASP A 20 15.44 -7.74 -5.62
C ASP A 20 14.36 -7.27 -4.63
N PRO A 21 13.24 -6.71 -5.12
CA PRO A 21 12.15 -6.24 -4.23
C PRO A 21 11.62 -7.32 -3.29
N GLU A 22 11.57 -8.57 -3.72
CA GLU A 22 11.10 -9.67 -2.87
C GLU A 22 12.05 -9.92 -1.70
N ARG A 23 13.37 -9.84 -1.94
CA ARG A 23 14.37 -9.98 -0.88
C ARG A 23 14.34 -8.80 0.09
N VAL A 24 14.11 -7.59 -0.44
CA VAL A 24 13.94 -6.40 0.39
C VAL A 24 12.73 -6.56 1.30
N ALA A 25 11.60 -6.99 0.73
CA ALA A 25 10.38 -7.24 1.51
C ALA A 25 10.62 -8.29 2.61
N GLU A 26 11.28 -9.40 2.29
CA GLU A 26 11.58 -10.43 3.28
C GLU A 26 12.46 -9.90 4.42
N ALA A 27 13.46 -9.09 4.11
CA ALA A 27 14.32 -8.49 5.12
C ALA A 27 13.54 -7.56 6.06
N ILE A 28 12.63 -6.76 5.49
CA ILE A 28 11.75 -5.87 6.27
C ILE A 28 10.84 -6.70 7.19
N LEU A 29 10.23 -7.76 6.65
CA LEU A 29 9.35 -8.64 7.43
C LEU A 29 10.09 -9.31 8.59
N ARG A 30 11.31 -9.74 8.38
CA ARG A 30 12.16 -10.31 9.45
C ARG A 30 12.50 -9.28 10.51
N GLY A 31 12.70 -8.03 10.12
CA GLY A 31 12.95 -6.92 11.05
C GLY A 31 11.71 -6.49 11.82
N GLY A 32 10.53 -6.77 11.31
CA GLY A 32 9.25 -6.45 11.91
C GLY A 32 8.63 -5.18 11.35
N CYS A 33 7.40 -5.28 10.90
CA CYS A 33 6.58 -4.14 10.51
C CYS A 33 5.10 -4.46 10.76
N ALA A 34 4.27 -3.43 10.88
CA ALA A 34 2.82 -3.59 11.08
C ALA A 34 2.07 -3.78 9.77
N LEU A 35 2.53 -3.15 8.72
CA LEU A 35 1.98 -3.23 7.36
C LEU A 35 3.14 -3.20 6.36
N LEU A 36 2.96 -3.87 5.22
CA LEU A 36 3.91 -3.77 4.11
C LEU A 36 3.15 -3.50 2.82
N GLN A 37 3.51 -2.42 2.14
CA GLN A 37 2.90 -2.01 0.88
C GLN A 37 3.86 -2.25 -0.29
N LEU A 38 3.34 -2.77 -1.41
CA LEU A 38 4.03 -2.70 -2.70
C LEU A 38 3.56 -1.47 -3.46
N ARG A 39 4.49 -0.56 -3.75
CA ARG A 39 4.27 0.62 -4.57
C ARG A 39 5.04 0.47 -5.88
N MET A 40 4.36 -0.02 -6.91
CA MET A 40 4.94 -0.24 -8.23
C MET A 40 4.16 0.58 -9.25
N LYS A 41 4.63 1.80 -9.50
CA LYS A 41 3.96 2.76 -10.38
C LYS A 41 4.14 2.46 -11.87
N HIS A 42 5.19 1.75 -12.23
CA HIS A 42 5.58 1.53 -13.63
C HIS A 42 5.75 0.06 -13.92
N GLY A 43 5.61 -0.29 -15.19
CA GLY A 43 5.81 -1.64 -15.66
C GLY A 43 4.52 -2.33 -16.10
N PRO A 44 4.64 -3.45 -16.81
CA PRO A 44 3.49 -4.20 -17.32
C PRO A 44 2.72 -4.91 -16.19
N ASP A 45 1.45 -5.19 -16.45
CA ASP A 45 0.53 -5.72 -15.45
C ASP A 45 0.88 -7.13 -14.98
N ALA A 46 1.26 -8.02 -15.89
CA ALA A 46 1.51 -9.41 -15.51
C ALA A 46 2.68 -9.58 -14.52
N PRO A 47 3.85 -8.96 -14.73
CA PRO A 47 4.91 -8.98 -13.72
C PRO A 47 4.52 -8.29 -12.42
N ARG A 48 3.72 -7.21 -12.50
CA ARG A 48 3.23 -6.49 -11.32
C ARG A 48 2.34 -7.40 -10.47
N LEU A 49 1.40 -8.10 -11.10
CA LEU A 49 0.53 -9.06 -10.41
C LEU A 49 1.33 -10.20 -9.80
N ALA A 50 2.31 -10.74 -10.55
CA ALA A 50 3.16 -11.82 -10.08
C ALA A 50 3.95 -11.40 -8.83
N LEU A 51 4.56 -10.22 -8.84
CA LEU A 51 5.29 -9.69 -7.69
C LEU A 51 4.34 -9.46 -6.49
N ALA A 52 3.17 -8.87 -6.73
CA ALA A 52 2.19 -8.65 -5.69
C ALA A 52 1.80 -9.96 -4.99
N ARG A 53 1.57 -11.01 -5.76
CA ARG A 53 1.23 -12.32 -5.20
C ARG A 53 2.37 -12.93 -4.39
N ARG A 54 3.61 -12.78 -4.84
CA ARG A 54 4.78 -13.26 -4.08
C ARG A 54 4.95 -12.51 -2.76
N LEU A 55 4.80 -11.17 -2.79
CA LEU A 55 4.90 -10.38 -1.57
C LEU A 55 3.74 -10.67 -0.61
N ALA A 56 2.53 -10.85 -1.13
CA ALA A 56 1.37 -11.23 -0.32
C ALA A 56 1.61 -12.56 0.42
N ALA A 57 2.21 -13.54 -0.26
CA ALA A 57 2.53 -14.83 0.36
C ALA A 57 3.56 -14.69 1.47
N ARG A 58 4.58 -13.87 1.28
CA ARG A 58 5.58 -13.60 2.32
C ARG A 58 4.99 -12.86 3.52
N CYS A 59 4.15 -11.87 3.28
CA CYS A 59 3.45 -11.15 4.34
C CYS A 59 2.59 -12.11 5.16
N ARG A 60 1.86 -13.00 4.49
CA ARG A 60 1.04 -14.01 5.17
C ARG A 60 1.88 -14.91 6.07
N ALA A 61 3.04 -15.33 5.62
CA ALA A 61 3.94 -16.18 6.39
C ALA A 61 4.43 -15.49 7.66
N HIS A 62 4.50 -14.16 7.66
CA HIS A 62 4.91 -13.36 8.82
C HIS A 62 3.72 -12.78 9.62
N GLY A 63 2.49 -13.05 9.20
CA GLY A 63 1.30 -12.50 9.86
C GLY A 63 1.13 -10.99 9.69
N VAL A 64 1.66 -10.41 8.62
CA VAL A 64 1.61 -8.97 8.32
C VAL A 64 0.65 -8.74 7.17
N PRO A 65 -0.31 -7.79 7.29
CA PRO A 65 -1.18 -7.45 6.15
C PRO A 65 -0.36 -6.88 4.99
N PHE A 66 -0.66 -7.37 3.78
CA PHE A 66 -0.07 -6.86 2.55
C PHE A 66 -0.99 -5.80 1.94
N VAL A 67 -0.41 -4.69 1.49
CA VAL A 67 -1.14 -3.56 0.88
C VAL A 67 -0.63 -3.34 -0.54
N LEU A 68 -1.56 -3.19 -1.48
CA LEU A 68 -1.22 -2.85 -2.87
C LEU A 68 -1.60 -1.41 -3.15
N ASN A 69 -0.69 -0.68 -3.81
CA ASN A 69 -0.88 0.73 -4.12
C ASN A 69 -1.67 0.92 -5.43
N ASP A 70 -2.66 1.82 -5.41
CA ASP A 70 -3.41 2.36 -6.54
C ASP A 70 -4.33 1.39 -7.31
N ARG A 71 -3.91 0.18 -7.57
CA ARG A 71 -4.56 -0.74 -8.51
C ARG A 71 -5.59 -1.64 -7.82
N ALA A 72 -6.84 -1.17 -7.77
CA ALA A 72 -7.94 -1.93 -7.17
C ALA A 72 -8.20 -3.26 -7.88
N ASP A 73 -8.04 -3.31 -9.20
CA ASP A 73 -8.19 -4.54 -9.99
C ASP A 73 -7.17 -5.61 -9.59
N LEU A 74 -5.90 -5.22 -9.43
CA LEU A 74 -4.85 -6.14 -9.00
C LEU A 74 -5.01 -6.53 -7.53
N ALA A 75 -5.47 -5.60 -6.67
CA ALA A 75 -5.76 -5.90 -5.27
C ALA A 75 -6.89 -6.92 -5.15
N ALA A 76 -7.89 -6.85 -6.01
CA ALA A 76 -8.98 -7.83 -6.05
C ALA A 76 -8.50 -9.24 -6.44
N LEU A 77 -7.44 -9.33 -7.24
CA LEU A 77 -6.83 -10.59 -7.68
C LEU A 77 -5.74 -11.11 -6.73
N THR A 78 -5.46 -10.37 -5.68
CA THR A 78 -4.42 -10.68 -4.70
C THR A 78 -5.03 -10.56 -3.29
N PRO A 79 -4.68 -11.39 -2.32
CA PRO A 79 -5.15 -11.18 -0.95
C PRO A 79 -4.44 -9.96 -0.34
N ALA A 80 -4.95 -8.76 -0.65
CA ALA A 80 -4.30 -7.49 -0.34
C ALA A 80 -5.31 -6.45 0.13
N TRP A 81 -4.86 -5.58 1.05
CA TRP A 81 -5.50 -4.30 1.29
C TRP A 81 -5.20 -3.38 0.11
N LEU A 82 -5.93 -2.27 0.00
CA LEU A 82 -5.73 -1.30 -1.08
C LEU A 82 -5.36 0.06 -0.49
N HIS A 83 -4.38 0.74 -1.08
CA HIS A 83 -4.04 2.12 -0.72
C HIS A 83 -4.17 3.02 -1.94
N LEU A 84 -4.97 4.08 -1.81
CA LEU A 84 -5.30 5.01 -2.89
C LEU A 84 -4.71 6.40 -2.63
N GLY A 85 -4.19 7.03 -3.69
CA GLY A 85 -3.82 8.44 -3.69
C GLY A 85 -5.02 9.34 -3.98
N GLN A 86 -4.83 10.67 -3.95
CA GLN A 86 -5.90 11.64 -4.17
C GLN A 86 -6.52 11.57 -5.58
N ASP A 87 -5.72 11.20 -6.58
CA ASP A 87 -6.16 11.14 -7.98
C ASP A 87 -6.62 9.75 -8.43
N ASP A 88 -6.66 8.79 -7.51
CA ASP A 88 -7.09 7.43 -7.81
C ASP A 88 -8.61 7.29 -7.67
N LEU A 89 -9.11 6.06 -7.78
CA LEU A 89 -10.54 5.80 -7.68
C LEU A 89 -11.13 6.35 -6.37
N PRO A 90 -12.38 6.85 -6.41
CA PRO A 90 -13.13 7.08 -5.18
C PRO A 90 -13.26 5.80 -4.37
N ILE A 91 -13.25 5.93 -3.04
CA ILE A 91 -13.33 4.76 -2.15
C ILE A 91 -14.59 3.94 -2.42
N ALA A 92 -15.74 4.60 -2.65
CA ALA A 92 -16.99 3.92 -2.93
C ALA A 92 -16.89 3.01 -4.17
N GLU A 93 -16.18 3.45 -5.21
CA GLU A 93 -15.99 2.64 -6.42
C GLU A 93 -15.01 1.49 -6.16
N ALA A 94 -13.92 1.77 -5.44
CA ALA A 94 -12.96 0.74 -5.09
C ALA A 94 -13.60 -0.36 -4.23
N ARG A 95 -14.55 -0.02 -3.35
CA ARG A 95 -15.30 -0.99 -2.54
C ARG A 95 -16.09 -2.00 -3.37
N ARG A 96 -16.41 -1.67 -4.60
CA ARG A 96 -17.09 -2.61 -5.51
C ARG A 96 -16.16 -3.72 -5.99
N LEU A 97 -14.86 -3.53 -5.89
CA LEU A 97 -13.84 -4.46 -6.35
C LEU A 97 -13.13 -5.18 -5.20
N VAL A 98 -12.97 -4.53 -4.07
CA VAL A 98 -12.21 -5.06 -2.93
C VAL A 98 -13.03 -5.03 -1.65
N ASP A 99 -13.04 -6.15 -0.93
CA ASP A 99 -13.67 -6.27 0.39
C ASP A 99 -12.69 -5.92 1.53
N ALA A 100 -11.40 -5.90 1.24
CA ALA A 100 -10.35 -5.63 2.22
C ALA A 100 -10.32 -4.15 2.64
N PRO A 101 -9.61 -3.80 3.73
CA PRO A 101 -9.44 -2.41 4.12
C PRO A 101 -8.84 -1.54 3.02
N ILE A 102 -9.31 -0.29 2.94
CA ILE A 102 -8.84 0.70 1.97
C ILE A 102 -8.27 1.91 2.71
N GLY A 103 -7.01 2.26 2.39
CA GLY A 103 -6.36 3.46 2.88
C GLY A 103 -6.37 4.57 1.84
N ARG A 104 -6.22 5.82 2.32
CA ARG A 104 -6.16 7.01 1.48
C ARG A 104 -4.99 7.89 1.91
N SER A 105 -4.16 8.31 0.95
CA SER A 105 -3.13 9.33 1.18
C SER A 105 -3.77 10.70 1.30
N THR A 106 -3.35 11.48 2.30
CA THR A 106 -3.80 12.85 2.51
C THR A 106 -2.61 13.75 2.82
N HIS A 107 -2.71 15.02 2.44
CA HIS A 107 -1.61 15.97 2.52
C HIS A 107 -1.97 17.24 3.30
N ASP A 108 -3.24 17.41 3.64
CA ASP A 108 -3.74 18.52 4.46
C ASP A 108 -4.97 18.06 5.26
N GLU A 109 -5.42 18.92 6.16
CA GLU A 109 -6.55 18.61 7.05
C GLU A 109 -7.85 18.38 6.27
N ALA A 110 -8.10 19.18 5.23
CA ALA A 110 -9.32 19.06 4.42
C ALA A 110 -9.38 17.68 3.74
N GLN A 111 -8.28 17.23 3.18
CA GLN A 111 -8.19 15.89 2.55
C GLN A 111 -8.36 14.78 3.60
N ALA A 112 -7.79 14.94 4.78
CA ALA A 112 -7.94 13.95 5.85
C ALA A 112 -9.40 13.83 6.30
N ARG A 113 -10.09 14.95 6.48
CA ARG A 113 -11.51 14.98 6.85
C ARG A 113 -12.37 14.36 5.74
N ALA A 114 -12.07 14.67 4.47
CA ALA A 114 -12.77 14.08 3.33
C ALA A 114 -12.58 12.56 3.30
N ALA A 115 -11.39 12.07 3.56
CA ALA A 115 -11.12 10.62 3.59
C ALA A 115 -11.92 9.91 4.69
N VAL A 116 -12.06 10.52 5.87
CA VAL A 116 -12.92 10.00 6.93
C VAL A 116 -14.37 9.92 6.45
N ALA A 117 -14.87 11.00 5.85
CA ALA A 117 -16.25 11.08 5.37
C ALA A 117 -16.52 10.06 4.25
N GLU A 118 -15.53 9.76 3.41
CA GLU A 118 -15.62 8.74 2.36
C GLU A 118 -15.55 7.31 2.89
N GLY A 119 -15.21 7.13 4.16
CA GLY A 119 -15.15 5.81 4.78
C GLY A 119 -13.82 5.08 4.62
N ALA A 120 -12.71 5.81 4.53
CA ALA A 120 -11.38 5.19 4.53
C ALA A 120 -11.15 4.41 5.84
N ASP A 121 -10.56 3.24 5.73
CA ASP A 121 -10.18 2.43 6.89
C ASP A 121 -8.85 2.88 7.49
N LEU A 122 -7.98 3.47 6.67
CA LEU A 122 -6.68 3.98 7.07
C LEU A 122 -6.43 5.31 6.36
N ILE A 123 -5.92 6.29 7.09
CA ILE A 123 -5.53 7.57 6.53
C ILE A 123 -4.02 7.73 6.70
N ALA A 124 -3.32 7.96 5.59
CA ALA A 124 -1.92 8.33 5.60
C ALA A 124 -1.83 9.85 5.48
N PHE A 125 -1.14 10.49 6.39
CA PHE A 125 -0.97 11.95 6.41
C PHE A 125 0.51 12.29 6.27
N GLY A 126 0.84 13.12 5.29
CA GLY A 126 2.22 13.53 5.04
C GLY A 126 2.40 14.21 3.69
N PRO A 127 3.65 14.58 3.35
CA PRO A 127 4.86 14.30 4.14
C PRO A 127 4.98 15.21 5.38
N VAL A 128 5.58 14.70 6.45
CA VAL A 128 5.89 15.49 7.63
C VAL A 128 7.15 16.33 7.39
N PHE A 129 8.08 15.75 6.66
CA PHE A 129 9.31 16.42 6.21
C PHE A 129 9.32 16.46 4.68
N ASP A 130 10.10 17.38 4.09
CA ASP A 130 10.22 17.48 2.64
C ASP A 130 10.66 16.16 2.02
N THR A 131 10.06 15.83 0.88
CA THR A 131 10.34 14.58 0.18
C THR A 131 10.63 14.82 -1.30
N ARG A 132 11.44 13.93 -1.90
CA ARG A 132 11.72 13.90 -3.34
C ARG A 132 11.16 12.63 -4.01
N GLY A 133 10.76 11.64 -3.23
CA GLY A 133 10.32 10.34 -3.74
C GLY A 133 8.84 10.27 -4.11
N LYS A 134 8.05 11.26 -3.71
CA LYS A 134 6.60 11.33 -3.98
C LYS A 134 6.19 12.77 -4.21
N ASP A 135 5.24 12.98 -5.10
CA ASP A 135 4.53 14.25 -5.18
C ASP A 135 3.57 14.36 -3.98
N ALA A 136 3.63 15.49 -3.30
CA ALA A 136 2.81 15.73 -2.12
C ALA A 136 1.67 16.72 -2.40
#